data_93d2194dd56fd27e2a281a7e4c300f81
#
_entry.id   93d2194dd56fd27e2a281a7e4c300f81
#
_cell.length_a   1.000
_cell.length_b   1.000
_cell.length_c   1.000
_cell.angle_alpha   90.00
_cell.angle_beta   90.00
_cell.angle_gamma   90.00
#
_symmetry.space_group_name_H-M   'P 1'
#
loop_
_entity.id
_entity.type
_entity.pdbx_description
1 polymer ?
#
loop_
_entity_poly.entity_id
_entity_poly.type
_entity_poly.pdbx_seq_one_letter_code
_entity_poly.pdbx_strand_id
1 'polypeptide(L)'
;MDLSVNQAARRAATRQARDAFPPMGVYAIRDRASGHRLLGASRNVHAALNRARFEMRMGKFADRVLQAAWRRAGVDGLSFEVLELVKEREDADFDYAGELKALEQTCRELEGLQP
;
A
#
# COMPACT_ATOMS: atom_id res chain seq x y z
N MET A 1 -21.02 29.99 16.20
CA MET A 1 -19.80 29.36 15.64
C MET A 1 -19.48 30.00 14.31
N ASP A 2 -18.26 30.43 14.14
CA ASP A 2 -17.83 31.09 12.90
C ASP A 2 -17.47 30.05 11.83
N LEU A 3 -18.25 30.02 10.76
CA LEU A 3 -18.06 29.09 9.64
C LEU A 3 -16.73 29.32 8.92
N SER A 4 -16.24 30.56 8.87
CA SER A 4 -14.97 30.87 8.21
C SER A 4 -13.78 30.27 8.96
N VAL A 5 -13.82 30.22 10.29
CA VAL A 5 -12.81 29.56 11.11
C VAL A 5 -12.78 28.05 10.82
N ASN A 6 -13.93 27.42 10.73
CA ASN A 6 -14.04 26.00 10.40
C ASN A 6 -13.49 25.69 9.00
N GLN A 7 -13.79 26.54 8.03
CA GLN A 7 -13.28 26.38 6.67
C GLN A 7 -11.75 26.54 6.62
N ALA A 8 -11.21 27.52 7.35
CA ALA A 8 -9.75 27.70 7.42
C ALA A 8 -9.07 26.50 8.05
N ALA A 9 -9.63 25.96 9.14
CA ALA A 9 -9.11 24.76 9.81
C ALA A 9 -9.14 23.55 8.88
N ARG A 10 -10.21 23.37 8.11
CA ARG A 10 -10.32 22.28 7.14
C ARG A 10 -9.30 22.41 6.02
N ARG A 11 -9.08 23.61 5.51
CA ARG A 11 -8.07 23.86 4.48
C ARG A 11 -6.68 23.58 5.00
N ALA A 12 -6.37 23.99 6.23
CA ALA A 12 -5.08 23.73 6.86
C ALA A 12 -4.86 22.23 7.06
N ALA A 13 -5.87 21.50 7.54
CA ALA A 13 -5.81 20.06 7.72
C ALA A 13 -5.61 19.34 6.38
N THR A 14 -6.31 19.75 5.32
CA THR A 14 -6.17 19.18 3.97
C THR A 14 -4.76 19.42 3.42
N ARG A 15 -4.22 20.61 3.63
CA ARG A 15 -2.86 20.96 3.21
C ARG A 15 -1.82 20.13 3.94
N GLN A 16 -1.97 19.98 5.26
CA GLN A 16 -1.11 19.15 6.08
C GLN A 16 -1.13 17.69 5.61
N ALA A 17 -2.31 17.16 5.32
CA ALA A 17 -2.46 15.80 4.83
C ALA A 17 -1.76 15.59 3.48
N ARG A 18 -1.87 16.58 2.56
CA ARG A 18 -1.18 16.52 1.27
C ARG A 18 0.33 16.57 1.39
N ASP A 19 0.84 17.41 2.30
CA ASP A 19 2.26 17.65 2.48
C ASP A 19 2.90 16.64 3.44
N ALA A 20 2.10 15.82 4.11
CA ALA A 20 2.60 14.78 4.99
C ALA A 20 3.37 13.73 4.18
N PHE A 21 4.39 13.16 4.83
CA PHE A 21 5.15 12.06 4.24
C PHE A 21 4.19 10.91 3.93
N PRO A 22 4.14 10.42 2.67
CA PRO A 22 3.21 9.38 2.31
C PRO A 22 3.58 8.05 3.00
N PRO A 23 2.62 7.13 3.15
CA PRO A 23 2.90 5.80 3.71
C PRO A 23 3.66 4.95 2.68
N MET A 24 4.95 5.23 2.55
CA MET A 24 5.87 4.54 1.66
C MET A 24 6.30 3.23 2.31
N GLY A 25 6.20 2.13 1.59
CA GLY A 25 6.59 0.86 2.17
C GLY A 25 6.28 -0.35 1.31
N VAL A 26 6.16 -1.49 1.98
CA VAL A 26 5.93 -2.80 1.36
C VAL A 26 4.56 -3.31 1.80
N TYR A 27 3.81 -3.84 0.86
CA TYR A 27 2.50 -4.42 1.11
C TYR A 27 2.45 -5.85 0.60
N ALA A 28 1.47 -6.60 1.10
CA ALA A 28 1.19 -7.95 0.61
C ALA A 28 -0.30 -8.13 0.40
N ILE A 29 -0.63 -8.87 -0.65
CA ILE A 29 -1.99 -9.33 -0.91
C ILE A 29 -1.93 -10.86 -0.89
N ARG A 30 -2.78 -11.49 -0.08
CA ARG A 30 -2.70 -12.91 0.19
C ARG A 30 -4.05 -13.57 -0.07
N ASP A 31 -4.04 -14.70 -0.78
CA ASP A 31 -5.20 -15.59 -0.88
C ASP A 31 -5.29 -16.41 0.40
N ARG A 32 -6.35 -16.21 1.17
CA ARG A 32 -6.54 -16.89 2.45
C ARG A 32 -6.67 -18.41 2.31
N ALA A 33 -7.21 -18.87 1.17
CA ALA A 33 -7.43 -20.29 0.95
C ALA A 33 -6.13 -21.05 0.62
N SER A 34 -5.32 -20.50 -0.30
CA SER A 34 -4.11 -21.19 -0.78
C SER A 34 -2.83 -20.71 -0.11
N GLY A 35 -2.85 -19.54 0.50
CA GLY A 35 -1.64 -18.91 1.02
C GLY A 35 -0.79 -18.22 -0.04
N HIS A 36 -1.21 -18.29 -1.31
CA HIS A 36 -0.53 -17.56 -2.37
C HIS A 36 -0.51 -16.06 -2.07
N ARG A 37 0.63 -15.41 -2.29
CA ARG A 37 0.77 -14.01 -1.96
C ARG A 37 1.60 -13.24 -2.99
N LEU A 38 1.29 -11.97 -3.09
CA LEU A 38 2.02 -11.01 -3.91
C LEU A 38 2.55 -9.93 -2.99
N LEU A 39 3.85 -9.67 -3.04
CA LEU A 39 4.48 -8.54 -2.37
C LEU A 39 4.74 -7.44 -3.39
N GLY A 40 4.56 -6.22 -2.95
CA GLY A 40 4.89 -5.05 -3.75
C GLY A 40 5.41 -3.93 -2.88
N ALA A 41 6.07 -2.98 -3.50
CA ALA A 41 6.55 -1.78 -2.86
C ALA A 41 5.93 -0.57 -3.54
N SER A 42 5.62 0.45 -2.76
CA SER A 42 4.98 1.65 -3.28
C SER A 42 5.35 2.86 -2.45
N ARG A 43 5.39 4.01 -3.11
CA ARG A 43 5.55 5.29 -2.40
C ARG A 43 4.29 5.65 -1.61
N ASN A 44 3.18 4.96 -1.86
CA ASN A 44 1.95 5.08 -1.09
C ASN A 44 1.26 3.72 -1.09
N VAL A 45 1.44 2.94 -0.03
CA VAL A 45 0.90 1.57 0.06
C VAL A 45 -0.62 1.54 0.06
N HIS A 46 -1.28 2.53 0.66
CA HIS A 46 -2.74 2.57 0.69
C HIS A 46 -3.31 2.80 -0.70
N ALA A 47 -2.69 3.70 -1.48
CA ALA A 47 -3.07 3.93 -2.87
C ALA A 47 -2.86 2.67 -3.72
N ALA A 48 -1.73 1.98 -3.52
CA ALA A 48 -1.44 0.74 -4.23
C ALA A 48 -2.47 -0.36 -3.92
N LEU A 49 -2.84 -0.52 -2.66
CA LEU A 49 -3.84 -1.51 -2.25
C LEU A 49 -5.24 -1.17 -2.78
N ASN A 50 -5.60 0.11 -2.76
CA ASN A 50 -6.88 0.57 -3.32
C ASN A 50 -6.95 0.33 -4.84
N ARG A 51 -5.85 0.58 -5.54
CA ARG A 51 -5.75 0.30 -6.97
C ARG A 51 -5.90 -1.20 -7.26
N ALA A 52 -5.26 -2.04 -6.44
CA ALA A 52 -5.39 -3.49 -6.58
C ALA A 52 -6.84 -3.94 -6.44
N ARG A 53 -7.55 -3.44 -5.42
CA ARG A 53 -8.97 -3.75 -5.22
C ARG A 53 -9.82 -3.30 -6.42
N PHE A 54 -9.54 -2.12 -6.95
CA PHE A 54 -10.24 -1.61 -8.12
C PHE A 54 -10.01 -2.51 -9.33
N GLU A 55 -8.76 -2.88 -9.60
CA GLU A 55 -8.42 -3.75 -10.73
C GLU A 55 -9.09 -5.13 -10.59
N MET A 56 -9.15 -5.66 -9.37
CA MET A 56 -9.84 -6.93 -9.11
C MET A 56 -11.35 -6.84 -9.37
N ARG A 57 -11.99 -5.73 -8.96
CA ARG A 57 -13.42 -5.50 -9.26
C ARG A 57 -13.67 -5.42 -10.73
N MET A 58 -12.74 -4.87 -11.50
CA MET A 58 -12.84 -4.78 -12.95
C MET A 58 -12.44 -6.07 -13.67
N GLY A 59 -11.96 -7.08 -12.93
CA GLY A 59 -11.50 -8.33 -13.52
C GLY A 59 -10.17 -8.22 -14.24
N LYS A 60 -9.35 -7.23 -13.92
CA LYS A 60 -8.13 -6.89 -14.65
C LYS A 60 -6.86 -6.99 -13.81
N PHE A 61 -6.92 -7.63 -12.66
CA PHE A 61 -5.73 -7.75 -11.82
C PHE A 61 -4.75 -8.75 -12.45
N ALA A 62 -3.45 -8.38 -12.47
CA ALA A 62 -2.43 -9.15 -13.20
C ALA A 62 -2.16 -10.53 -12.59
N ASP A 63 -2.21 -10.65 -11.25
CA ASP A 63 -2.01 -11.95 -10.59
C ASP A 63 -3.29 -12.77 -10.70
N ARG A 64 -3.24 -13.84 -11.48
CA ARG A 64 -4.42 -14.65 -11.78
C ARG A 64 -4.96 -15.41 -10.58
N VAL A 65 -4.09 -15.84 -9.67
CA VAL A 65 -4.51 -16.56 -8.46
C VAL A 65 -5.32 -15.64 -7.55
N LEU A 66 -4.83 -14.42 -7.34
CA LEU A 66 -5.52 -13.43 -6.52
C LEU A 66 -6.80 -12.95 -7.17
N GLN A 67 -6.79 -12.77 -8.51
CA GLN A 67 -8.01 -12.41 -9.23
C GLN A 67 -9.08 -13.50 -9.11
N ALA A 68 -8.68 -14.76 -9.21
CA ALA A 68 -9.61 -15.89 -9.06
C ALA A 68 -10.17 -15.96 -7.63
N ALA A 69 -9.33 -15.69 -6.63
CA ALA A 69 -9.77 -15.63 -5.24
C ALA A 69 -10.82 -14.53 -5.03
N TRP A 70 -10.62 -13.37 -5.65
CA TRP A 70 -11.60 -12.29 -5.62
C TRP A 70 -12.94 -12.72 -6.22
N ARG A 71 -12.92 -13.37 -7.38
CA ARG A 71 -14.14 -13.83 -8.05
C ARG A 71 -14.88 -14.88 -7.24
N ARG A 72 -14.13 -15.74 -6.54
CA ARG A 72 -14.72 -16.83 -5.74
C ARG A 72 -15.33 -16.32 -4.44
N ALA A 73 -14.67 -15.43 -3.74
CA ALA A 73 -15.03 -15.07 -2.37
C ALA A 73 -15.06 -13.56 -2.09
N GLY A 74 -14.79 -12.73 -3.11
CA GLY A 74 -14.74 -11.28 -2.93
C GLY A 74 -13.60 -10.85 -2.03
N VAL A 75 -13.76 -9.69 -1.39
CA VAL A 75 -12.73 -9.13 -0.51
C VAL A 75 -12.42 -10.04 0.68
N ASP A 76 -13.40 -10.82 1.14
CA ASP A 76 -13.21 -11.71 2.30
C ASP A 76 -12.30 -12.90 2.01
N GLY A 77 -12.08 -13.24 0.73
CA GLY A 77 -11.16 -14.29 0.33
C GLY A 77 -9.70 -13.86 0.32
N LEU A 78 -9.43 -12.58 0.56
CA LEU A 78 -8.12 -11.99 0.47
C LEU A 78 -7.74 -11.25 1.74
N SER A 79 -6.44 -11.09 1.96
CA SER A 79 -5.87 -10.25 3.00
C SER A 79 -5.03 -9.17 2.32
N PHE A 80 -5.24 -7.92 2.72
CA PHE A 80 -4.52 -6.75 2.22
C PHE A 80 -3.73 -6.17 3.38
N GLU A 81 -2.42 -6.31 3.34
CA GLU A 81 -1.57 -6.01 4.51
C GLU A 81 -0.49 -5.02 4.16
N VAL A 82 -0.21 -4.10 5.09
CA VAL A 82 1.00 -3.28 5.05
C VAL A 82 2.03 -4.01 5.91
N LEU A 83 3.13 -4.45 5.31
CA LEU A 83 4.15 -5.23 6.00
C LEU A 83 5.13 -4.33 6.75
N GLU A 84 5.59 -3.26 6.10
CA GLU A 84 6.61 -2.40 6.66
C GLU A 84 6.53 -1.03 6.00
N LEU A 85 6.83 0.02 6.75
CA LEU A 85 6.86 1.39 6.24
C LEU A 85 8.27 1.96 6.36
N VAL A 86 8.66 2.75 5.37
CA VAL A 86 9.89 3.53 5.40
C VAL A 86 9.66 4.76 6.27
N LYS A 87 10.61 5.06 7.15
CA LYS A 87 10.55 6.27 7.98
C LYS A 87 11.04 7.47 7.21
N GLU A 88 10.34 8.58 7.36
CA GLU A 88 10.81 9.87 6.85
C GLU A 88 12.12 10.24 7.52
N ARG A 89 13.07 10.75 6.73
CA ARG A 89 14.38 11.22 7.19
C ARG A 89 14.46 12.73 7.11
N GLU A 90 15.27 13.33 7.98
CA GLU A 90 15.51 14.77 7.96
C GLU A 90 16.34 15.18 6.75
N ASP A 91 17.21 14.30 6.26
CA ASP A 91 18.06 14.56 5.10
C ASP A 91 17.20 14.59 3.82
N ALA A 92 17.14 15.76 3.18
CA ALA A 92 16.39 15.96 1.94
C ALA A 92 16.94 15.12 0.78
N ASP A 93 18.20 14.75 0.84
CA ASP A 93 18.87 13.99 -0.21
C ASP A 93 18.85 12.47 0.05
N PHE A 94 18.12 12.03 1.06
CA PHE A 94 18.02 10.61 1.40
C PHE A 94 17.44 9.82 0.22
N ASP A 95 18.07 8.69 -0.10
CA ASP A 95 17.66 7.82 -1.20
C ASP A 95 16.49 6.92 -0.79
N TYR A 96 15.28 7.45 -0.89
CA TYR A 96 14.07 6.68 -0.57
C TYR A 96 13.82 5.53 -1.54
N ALA A 97 14.19 5.70 -2.81
CA ALA A 97 14.02 4.63 -3.80
C ALA A 97 14.90 3.42 -3.45
N GLY A 98 16.15 3.67 -3.07
CA GLY A 98 17.05 2.62 -2.64
C GLY A 98 16.61 1.95 -1.35
N GLU A 99 16.16 2.75 -0.37
CA GLU A 99 15.66 2.24 0.90
C GLU A 99 14.42 1.36 0.70
N LEU A 100 13.50 1.81 -0.13
CA LEU A 100 12.29 1.07 -0.44
C LEU A 100 12.60 -0.27 -1.11
N LYS A 101 13.55 -0.26 -2.04
CA LYS A 101 13.98 -1.48 -2.73
C LYS A 101 14.62 -2.47 -1.76
N ALA A 102 15.47 -1.97 -0.86
CA ALA A 102 16.10 -2.80 0.17
C ALA A 102 15.07 -3.41 1.12
N LEU A 103 14.08 -2.61 1.51
CA LEU A 103 13.00 -3.05 2.39
C LEU A 103 12.15 -4.13 1.72
N GLU A 104 11.83 -3.96 0.44
CA GLU A 104 11.09 -4.97 -0.34
C GLU A 104 11.86 -6.28 -0.37
N GLN A 105 13.16 -6.22 -0.62
CA GLN A 105 14.02 -7.41 -0.67
C GLN A 105 14.02 -8.13 0.68
N THR A 106 14.16 -7.39 1.77
CA THR A 106 14.12 -7.95 3.13
C THR A 106 12.78 -8.63 3.40
N CYS A 107 11.67 -7.98 3.03
CA CYS A 107 10.34 -8.57 3.21
C CYS A 107 10.16 -9.85 2.39
N ARG A 108 10.66 -9.87 1.16
CA ARG A 108 10.61 -11.08 0.33
C ARG A 108 11.38 -12.23 0.98
N GLU A 109 12.55 -11.97 1.51
CA GLU A 109 13.36 -12.97 2.20
C GLU A 109 12.64 -13.51 3.45
N LEU A 110 12.06 -12.60 4.26
CA LEU A 110 11.33 -12.99 5.46
C LEU A 110 10.08 -13.81 5.14
N GLU A 111 9.43 -13.55 4.02
CA GLU A 111 8.26 -14.29 3.56
C GLU A 111 8.64 -15.57 2.81
N GLY A 112 9.91 -15.83 2.60
CA GLY A 112 10.37 -17.01 1.86
C GLY A 112 10.14 -16.94 0.36
N LEU A 113 9.96 -15.74 -0.18
CA LEU A 113 9.76 -15.54 -1.62
C LEU A 113 11.10 -15.35 -2.34
N GLN A 114 11.12 -15.77 -3.59
CA GLN A 114 12.29 -15.55 -4.43
C GLN A 114 12.45 -14.04 -4.72
N PRO A 115 13.69 -13.55 -4.77
CA PRO A 115 13.96 -12.15 -5.06
C PRO A 115 13.56 -11.75 -6.47
#